data_a00319d1c82b4ed0b766b936594b2832
#
_entry.id   a00319d1c82b4ed0b766b936594b2832
#
_cell.length_a   1.000
_cell.length_b   1.000
_cell.length_c   1.000
_cell.angle_alpha   90.00
_cell.angle_beta   90.00
_cell.angle_gamma   90.00
#
_symmetry.space_group_name_H-M   'P 1'
#
loop_
_entity.id
_entity.type
_entity.pdbx_description
1 polymer ?
#
loop_
_entity_poly.entity_id
_entity_poly.type
_entity_poly.pdbx_seq_one_letter_code
_entity_poly.pdbx_strand_id
1 'polypeptide(L)'
;MLAALDEQEKPLNTVPTAPITDTANSSLTKDSTLPFLSQTSGVFNLPAYELPFFADTTKHRILLIGDSESGGLRYPLNDYCLANGHKLVLSMEWYSATVFNFGRSDTIDKIIARFKPTYIFLVFGLNELYARDLKARKIAANQLAKKLSNIPYAWIGPANWVEDYGINRVFNSSADSGTFFLTKNLTLTRAGDGRHPDMKGYRIWMDSIANWLQTSAKYKMAMKPPRKRGRPFRSSIIVLNAAKYRGY
;
A
#
# COMPACT_ATOMS: atom_id res chain seq x y z
N MET A 1 -51.81 5.37 27.11
CA MET A 1 -52.61 4.15 27.01
C MET A 1 -51.68 3.08 26.47
N LEU A 2 -51.35 2.11 27.35
CA LEU A 2 -50.37 1.03 27.13
C LEU A 2 -50.91 0.02 26.12
N ALA A 3 -50.02 -0.59 25.34
CA ALA A 3 -50.08 -2.01 25.01
C ALA A 3 -48.67 -2.50 24.73
N ALA A 4 -48.17 -3.33 25.64
CA ALA A 4 -47.02 -4.19 25.49
C ALA A 4 -47.42 -5.37 24.62
N LEU A 5 -46.49 -5.85 23.79
CA LEU A 5 -46.53 -7.19 23.24
C LEU A 5 -45.18 -7.85 23.45
N ASP A 6 -45.23 -8.84 24.30
CA ASP A 6 -44.32 -9.93 24.58
C ASP A 6 -44.09 -10.75 23.30
N GLU A 7 -42.86 -11.05 22.92
CA GLU A 7 -42.56 -12.15 22.00
C GLU A 7 -41.36 -12.96 22.47
N GLN A 8 -41.64 -14.21 22.62
CA GLN A 8 -40.90 -15.30 23.21
C GLN A 8 -39.62 -15.66 22.43
N GLU A 9 -38.57 -15.94 23.18
CA GLU A 9 -37.36 -16.64 22.74
C GLU A 9 -37.68 -18.06 22.31
N LYS A 10 -37.14 -18.51 21.15
CA LYS A 10 -37.07 -19.90 20.75
C LYS A 10 -35.64 -20.44 20.91
N PRO A 11 -35.49 -21.68 21.38
CA PRO A 11 -34.18 -22.22 21.75
C PRO A 11 -33.37 -22.69 20.54
N LEU A 12 -32.05 -22.59 20.71
CA LEU A 12 -30.97 -23.04 19.85
C LEU A 12 -31.06 -24.55 19.55
N ASN A 13 -31.03 -24.95 18.30
CA ASN A 13 -30.83 -26.34 17.87
C ASN A 13 -29.35 -26.72 17.95
N THR A 14 -29.11 -27.76 18.75
CA THR A 14 -27.83 -28.44 18.89
C THR A 14 -27.56 -29.35 17.69
N VAL A 15 -26.38 -29.26 17.10
CA VAL A 15 -25.87 -30.16 16.06
C VAL A 15 -25.17 -31.37 16.73
N PRO A 16 -25.43 -32.61 16.32
CA PRO A 16 -24.79 -33.78 16.93
C PRO A 16 -23.38 -34.03 16.41
N THR A 17 -22.49 -34.33 17.33
CA THR A 17 -21.12 -34.78 17.11
C THR A 17 -21.13 -36.25 16.75
N ALA A 18 -20.51 -36.63 15.62
CA ALA A 18 -20.26 -38.05 15.28
C ALA A 18 -18.87 -38.47 15.76
N PRO A 19 -18.68 -39.74 16.17
CA PRO A 19 -17.46 -40.23 16.81
C PRO A 19 -16.38 -40.60 15.79
N ILE A 20 -15.14 -40.33 16.19
CA ILE A 20 -13.91 -40.75 15.50
C ILE A 20 -13.63 -42.20 15.86
N THR A 21 -13.57 -43.08 14.87
CA THR A 21 -13.05 -44.44 15.05
C THR A 21 -11.59 -44.48 14.61
N ASP A 22 -10.74 -44.80 15.58
CA ASP A 22 -9.37 -45.29 15.38
C ASP A 22 -9.41 -46.67 14.74
N THR A 23 -8.62 -46.87 13.70
CA THR A 23 -8.14 -48.23 13.37
C THR A 23 -6.66 -48.16 13.00
N ALA A 24 -5.94 -48.93 13.76
CA ALA A 24 -4.50 -49.10 13.75
C ALA A 24 -4.01 -50.08 12.67
N ASN A 25 -2.70 -50.05 12.46
CA ASN A 25 -1.75 -51.07 12.08
C ASN A 25 -1.59 -51.50 10.63
N SER A 26 -0.40 -51.21 10.09
CA SER A 26 0.50 -52.29 9.61
C SER A 26 1.95 -51.77 9.45
N SER A 27 2.79 -52.30 10.27
CA SER A 27 4.11 -52.97 10.10
C SER A 27 5.15 -52.32 9.20
N LEU A 28 6.15 -51.78 9.82
CA LEU A 28 7.61 -52.02 9.81
C LEU A 28 8.22 -52.73 8.61
N THR A 29 9.12 -52.04 7.95
CA THR A 29 10.44 -52.60 7.61
C THR A 29 11.53 -51.58 7.89
N LYS A 30 12.47 -52.00 8.75
CA LYS A 30 13.80 -51.38 8.94
C LYS A 30 14.65 -51.75 7.74
N ASP A 31 15.33 -50.79 7.12
CA ASP A 31 16.78 -50.81 6.93
C ASP A 31 17.20 -49.62 6.04
N SER A 32 18.06 -48.80 6.56
CA SER A 32 19.26 -48.33 5.89
C SER A 32 19.89 -47.16 6.65
N THR A 33 21.02 -47.45 7.20
CA THR A 33 22.01 -46.54 7.78
C THR A 33 22.41 -45.46 6.80
N LEU A 34 22.08 -44.20 7.13
CA LEU A 34 22.68 -43.05 6.50
C LEU A 34 23.87 -42.56 7.34
N PRO A 35 25.01 -42.22 6.73
CA PRO A 35 26.21 -41.79 7.46
C PRO A 35 26.00 -40.38 8.00
N PHE A 36 26.39 -40.20 9.25
CA PHE A 36 26.48 -38.91 9.95
C PHE A 36 27.46 -38.01 9.23
N LEU A 37 26.93 -37.02 8.47
CA LEU A 37 27.72 -35.95 7.90
C LEU A 37 27.95 -34.89 8.96
N SER A 38 29.20 -34.71 9.36
CA SER A 38 29.66 -33.66 10.25
C SER A 38 29.28 -32.28 9.69
N GLN A 39 28.66 -31.46 10.52
CA GLN A 39 28.39 -30.07 10.22
C GLN A 39 29.71 -29.29 10.13
N THR A 40 30.18 -29.06 8.92
CA THR A 40 31.09 -27.97 8.66
C THR A 40 30.27 -26.71 8.48
N SER A 41 30.46 -25.74 9.35
CA SER A 41 29.91 -24.39 9.26
C SER A 41 30.50 -23.66 8.03
N GLY A 42 30.02 -24.04 6.85
CA GLY A 42 30.22 -23.30 5.62
C GLY A 42 29.28 -22.12 5.60
N VAL A 43 29.82 -20.91 5.68
CA VAL A 43 29.10 -19.69 5.31
C VAL A 43 28.72 -19.85 3.84
N PHE A 44 27.48 -20.22 3.57
CA PHE A 44 26.95 -20.18 2.22
C PHE A 44 26.87 -18.72 1.79
N ASN A 45 27.91 -18.21 1.14
CA ASN A 45 27.83 -17.05 0.28
C ASN A 45 26.95 -17.45 -0.90
N LEU A 46 25.64 -17.30 -0.75
CA LEU A 46 24.74 -17.32 -1.89
C LEU A 46 25.20 -16.19 -2.82
N PRO A 47 25.48 -16.47 -4.10
CA PRO A 47 25.73 -15.41 -5.04
C PRO A 47 24.52 -14.47 -5.00
N ALA A 48 24.77 -13.17 -4.85
CA ALA A 48 23.72 -12.18 -5.00
C ALA A 48 23.11 -12.43 -6.39
N TYR A 49 21.93 -13.04 -6.44
CA TYR A 49 21.14 -13.12 -7.66
C TYR A 49 20.84 -11.69 -8.04
N GLU A 50 21.64 -11.13 -8.94
CA GLU A 50 21.25 -9.96 -9.70
C GLU A 50 20.05 -10.39 -10.53
N LEU A 51 18.84 -10.15 -9.99
CA LEU A 51 17.62 -10.26 -10.77
C LEU A 51 17.85 -9.46 -12.05
N PRO A 52 17.49 -10.00 -13.24
CA PRO A 52 17.67 -9.28 -14.48
C PRO A 52 16.95 -7.93 -14.35
N PHE A 53 17.73 -6.90 -14.14
CA PHE A 53 17.25 -5.54 -14.00
C PHE A 53 16.84 -5.09 -15.40
N PHE A 54 15.53 -5.13 -15.67
CA PHE A 54 14.99 -4.43 -16.83
C PHE A 54 15.21 -2.94 -16.58
N ALA A 55 16.31 -2.43 -17.07
CA ALA A 55 16.68 -1.03 -16.92
C ALA A 55 15.77 -0.17 -17.79
N ASP A 56 14.56 0.10 -17.32
CA ASP A 56 13.82 1.24 -17.81
C ASP A 56 14.58 2.50 -17.36
N THR A 57 15.35 3.07 -18.26
CA THR A 57 16.14 4.29 -18.03
C THR A 57 15.35 5.56 -18.24
N THR A 58 14.05 5.45 -18.52
CA THR A 58 13.14 6.58 -18.73
C THR A 58 13.13 7.50 -17.51
N LYS A 59 13.38 8.79 -17.74
CA LYS A 59 13.33 9.81 -16.69
C LYS A 59 11.90 10.31 -16.52
N HIS A 60 11.33 10.05 -15.35
CA HIS A 60 9.95 10.43 -15.07
C HIS A 60 9.84 11.80 -14.40
N ARG A 61 8.76 12.49 -14.74
CA ARG A 61 8.21 13.64 -14.01
C ARG A 61 7.18 13.09 -13.03
N ILE A 62 7.56 12.93 -11.79
CA ILE A 62 6.76 12.27 -10.77
C ILE A 62 5.89 13.28 -10.04
N LEU A 63 4.61 12.97 -9.91
CA LEU A 63 3.65 13.66 -9.09
C LEU A 63 3.30 12.79 -7.88
N LEU A 64 3.53 13.29 -6.67
CA LEU A 64 3.05 12.66 -5.43
C LEU A 64 1.76 13.34 -5.00
N ILE A 65 0.69 12.57 -4.88
CA ILE A 65 -0.61 13.03 -4.39
C ILE A 65 -1.05 12.11 -3.25
N GLY A 66 -1.53 12.67 -2.15
CA GLY A 66 -2.04 11.85 -1.08
C GLY A 66 -2.69 12.62 0.06
N ASP A 67 -3.09 11.86 1.08
CA ASP A 67 -3.49 12.43 2.37
C ASP A 67 -2.25 12.80 3.21
N SER A 68 -2.37 12.91 4.52
CA SER A 68 -1.26 13.28 5.41
C SER A 68 -0.05 12.35 5.33
N GLU A 69 -0.22 11.09 4.91
CA GLU A 69 0.89 10.14 4.75
C GLU A 69 1.86 10.58 3.63
N SER A 70 1.36 11.23 2.58
CA SER A 70 2.20 11.76 1.50
C SER A 70 3.19 12.80 1.98
N GLY A 71 2.85 13.51 3.07
CA GLY A 71 3.71 14.52 3.70
C GLY A 71 5.05 13.98 4.17
N GLY A 72 5.05 12.80 4.79
CA GLY A 72 6.28 12.15 5.24
C GLY A 72 6.97 11.36 4.12
N LEU A 73 6.19 10.69 3.26
CA LEU A 73 6.74 9.89 2.16
C LEU A 73 7.47 10.72 1.11
N ARG A 74 7.15 12.02 0.98
CA ARG A 74 7.82 12.94 0.02
C ARG A 74 9.34 12.97 0.17
N TYR A 75 9.86 12.86 1.39
CA TYR A 75 11.30 12.96 1.64
C TYR A 75 12.08 11.75 1.11
N PRO A 76 11.77 10.50 1.49
CA PRO A 76 12.47 9.36 0.91
C PRO A 76 12.18 9.20 -0.59
N LEU A 77 10.98 9.52 -1.09
CA LEU A 77 10.70 9.53 -2.52
C LEU A 77 11.60 10.53 -3.28
N ASN A 78 11.83 11.73 -2.72
CA ASN A 78 12.76 12.70 -3.31
C ASN A 78 14.19 12.15 -3.41
N ASP A 79 14.67 11.43 -2.38
CA ASP A 79 15.98 10.79 -2.39
C ASP A 79 16.09 9.76 -3.53
N TYR A 80 15.05 8.95 -3.71
CA TYR A 80 14.97 7.96 -4.80
C TYR A 80 14.89 8.64 -6.18
N CYS A 81 14.10 9.70 -6.33
CA CYS A 81 14.01 10.47 -7.57
C CYS A 81 15.40 10.99 -7.98
N LEU A 82 16.09 11.64 -7.05
CA LEU A 82 17.42 12.20 -7.30
C LEU A 82 18.47 11.12 -7.61
N ALA A 83 18.37 9.95 -7.00
CA ALA A 83 19.30 8.84 -7.26
C ALA A 83 19.11 8.21 -8.64
N ASN A 84 17.89 8.25 -9.19
CA ASN A 84 17.53 7.60 -10.44
C ASN A 84 17.32 8.59 -11.60
N GLY A 85 17.56 9.89 -11.36
CA GLY A 85 17.41 10.93 -12.39
C GLY A 85 15.95 11.27 -12.72
N HIS A 86 14.98 10.87 -11.88
CA HIS A 86 13.62 11.34 -11.97
C HIS A 86 13.48 12.73 -11.37
N LYS A 87 12.40 13.42 -11.69
CA LYS A 87 12.06 14.74 -11.12
C LYS A 87 10.73 14.65 -10.37
N LEU A 88 10.75 14.79 -9.05
CA LEU A 88 9.53 15.00 -8.28
C LEU A 88 9.05 16.43 -8.57
N VAL A 89 7.99 16.58 -9.38
CA VAL A 89 7.54 17.90 -9.86
C VAL A 89 6.60 18.58 -8.88
N LEU A 90 5.83 17.81 -8.11
CA LEU A 90 4.95 18.31 -7.07
C LEU A 90 4.75 17.22 -6.01
N SER A 91 4.68 17.63 -4.75
CA SER A 91 4.09 16.87 -3.65
C SER A 91 2.82 17.58 -3.18
N MET A 92 1.67 16.96 -3.43
CA MET A 92 0.39 17.44 -2.92
C MET A 92 -0.05 16.59 -1.72
N GLU A 93 -0.27 17.27 -0.62
CA GLU A 93 -0.82 16.70 0.61
C GLU A 93 -2.22 17.27 0.84
N TRP A 94 -3.23 16.41 0.84
CA TRP A 94 -4.60 16.80 1.12
C TRP A 94 -4.98 16.29 2.51
N TYR A 95 -4.73 17.11 3.50
CA TYR A 95 -4.88 16.76 4.90
C TYR A 95 -6.30 16.31 5.24
N SER A 96 -6.43 15.19 5.95
CA SER A 96 -7.73 14.57 6.30
C SER A 96 -8.60 14.18 5.10
N ALA A 97 -8.04 14.11 3.90
CA ALA A 97 -8.80 13.69 2.72
C ALA A 97 -9.13 12.19 2.75
N THR A 98 -10.18 11.87 2.03
CA THR A 98 -10.65 10.52 1.76
C THR A 98 -10.77 10.33 0.25
N VAL A 99 -11.08 9.11 -0.21
CA VAL A 99 -11.29 8.83 -1.63
C VAL A 99 -12.34 9.72 -2.27
N PHE A 100 -13.30 10.25 -1.49
CA PHE A 100 -14.31 11.17 -2.01
C PHE A 100 -13.71 12.49 -2.52
N ASN A 101 -12.72 13.03 -1.80
CA ASN A 101 -12.03 14.23 -2.22
C ASN A 101 -11.30 14.00 -3.55
N PHE A 102 -10.60 12.88 -3.69
CA PHE A 102 -9.82 12.57 -4.89
C PHE A 102 -10.70 12.14 -6.08
N GLY A 103 -11.71 11.31 -5.85
CA GLY A 103 -12.55 10.76 -6.92
C GLY A 103 -13.57 11.74 -7.48
N ARG A 104 -14.23 12.52 -6.59
CA ARG A 104 -15.35 13.37 -6.96
C ARG A 104 -14.99 14.79 -7.42
N SER A 105 -13.78 15.27 -7.06
CA SER A 105 -13.35 16.61 -7.44
C SER A 105 -12.57 16.63 -8.76
N ASP A 106 -12.47 17.79 -9.38
CA ASP A 106 -11.60 18.06 -10.53
C ASP A 106 -10.17 18.49 -10.13
N THR A 107 -9.87 18.47 -8.83
CA THR A 107 -8.58 18.94 -8.30
C THR A 107 -7.41 18.16 -8.90
N ILE A 108 -7.54 16.82 -8.99
CA ILE A 108 -6.49 15.97 -9.60
C ILE A 108 -6.34 16.29 -11.08
N ASP A 109 -7.43 16.44 -11.82
CA ASP A 109 -7.42 16.76 -13.25
C ASP A 109 -6.69 18.08 -13.51
N LYS A 110 -6.97 19.12 -12.70
CA LYS A 110 -6.30 20.44 -12.77
C LYS A 110 -4.80 20.34 -12.47
N ILE A 111 -4.41 19.53 -11.48
CA ILE A 111 -3.02 19.33 -11.10
C ILE A 111 -2.27 18.58 -12.20
N ILE A 112 -2.84 17.52 -12.76
CA ILE A 112 -2.28 16.77 -13.88
C ILE A 112 -2.06 17.70 -15.07
N ALA A 113 -3.07 18.49 -15.44
CA ALA A 113 -2.98 19.42 -16.55
C ALA A 113 -1.87 20.47 -16.35
N ARG A 114 -1.71 20.97 -15.12
CA ARG A 114 -0.71 22.00 -14.78
C ARG A 114 0.72 21.46 -14.73
N PHE A 115 0.94 20.31 -14.09
CA PHE A 115 2.28 19.78 -13.82
C PHE A 115 2.76 18.78 -14.87
N LYS A 116 1.86 18.25 -15.71
CA LYS A 116 2.15 17.30 -16.80
C LYS A 116 3.07 16.16 -16.35
N PRO A 117 2.66 15.38 -15.34
CA PRO A 117 3.45 14.25 -14.87
C PRO A 117 3.50 13.14 -15.92
N THR A 118 4.56 12.34 -15.90
CA THR A 118 4.65 11.09 -16.66
C THR A 118 4.46 9.86 -15.77
N TYR A 119 4.39 10.08 -14.45
CA TYR A 119 4.10 9.04 -13.47
C TYR A 119 3.47 9.64 -12.19
N ILE A 120 2.47 8.96 -11.65
CA ILE A 120 1.76 9.43 -10.45
C ILE A 120 1.93 8.43 -9.31
N PHE A 121 2.39 8.90 -8.15
CA PHE A 121 2.29 8.21 -6.86
C PHE A 121 1.04 8.72 -6.15
N LEU A 122 0.11 7.81 -5.90
CA LEU A 122 -1.13 8.10 -5.19
C LEU A 122 -1.09 7.40 -3.85
N VAL A 123 -1.11 8.13 -2.73
CA VAL A 123 -0.88 7.62 -1.37
C VAL A 123 -1.96 8.13 -0.44
N PHE A 124 -2.94 7.32 -0.09
CA PHE A 124 -3.99 7.71 0.86
C PHE A 124 -4.79 6.50 1.37
N GLY A 125 -5.63 6.76 2.37
CA GLY A 125 -6.54 5.80 2.95
C GLY A 125 -6.44 5.70 4.47
N LEU A 126 -5.50 6.41 5.10
CA LEU A 126 -5.32 6.39 6.55
C LEU A 126 -6.59 6.87 7.27
N ASN A 127 -7.32 7.81 6.68
CA ASN A 127 -8.56 8.38 7.23
C ASN A 127 -9.78 7.47 7.01
N GLU A 128 -9.61 6.30 6.38
CA GLU A 128 -10.70 5.45 5.92
C GLU A 128 -10.66 4.03 6.51
N LEU A 129 -9.73 3.75 7.43
CA LEU A 129 -9.56 2.41 7.99
C LEU A 129 -10.84 1.89 8.66
N TYR A 130 -11.62 2.76 9.28
CA TYR A 130 -12.90 2.43 9.93
C TYR A 130 -14.14 2.69 9.05
N ALA A 131 -13.95 2.98 7.76
CA ALA A 131 -15.06 3.28 6.86
C ALA A 131 -15.95 2.05 6.65
N ARG A 132 -17.28 2.24 6.81
CA ARG A 132 -18.27 1.18 6.60
C ARG A 132 -19.05 1.35 5.29
N ASP A 133 -19.08 2.54 4.73
CA ASP A 133 -19.74 2.90 3.47
C ASP A 133 -18.95 2.50 2.23
N LEU A 134 -18.44 1.25 2.22
CA LEU A 134 -17.50 0.74 1.21
C LEU A 134 -18.05 0.81 -0.21
N LYS A 135 -19.37 0.64 -0.40
CA LYS A 135 -20.00 0.74 -1.72
C LYS A 135 -19.86 2.15 -2.31
N ALA A 136 -20.11 3.19 -1.52
CA ALA A 136 -19.95 4.58 -1.97
C ALA A 136 -18.47 4.91 -2.24
N ARG A 137 -17.55 4.39 -1.42
CA ARG A 137 -16.10 4.55 -1.62
C ARG A 137 -15.61 3.84 -2.86
N LYS A 138 -16.17 2.68 -3.19
CA LYS A 138 -15.87 1.97 -4.44
C LYS A 138 -16.20 2.79 -5.67
N ILE A 139 -17.36 3.49 -5.65
CA ILE A 139 -17.76 4.37 -6.75
C ILE A 139 -16.75 5.51 -6.92
N ALA A 140 -16.36 6.19 -5.82
CA ALA A 140 -15.38 7.26 -5.87
C ALA A 140 -13.98 6.76 -6.27
N ALA A 141 -13.57 5.58 -5.82
CA ALA A 141 -12.32 4.95 -6.19
C ALA A 141 -12.26 4.60 -7.69
N ASN A 142 -13.36 4.10 -8.26
CA ASN A 142 -13.46 3.86 -9.69
C ASN A 142 -13.41 5.17 -10.50
N GLN A 143 -14.04 6.24 -10.02
CA GLN A 143 -13.95 7.57 -10.65
C GLN A 143 -12.50 8.07 -10.66
N LEU A 144 -11.77 7.89 -9.55
CA LEU A 144 -10.36 8.24 -9.45
C LEU A 144 -9.50 7.41 -10.41
N ALA A 145 -9.66 6.09 -10.43
CA ALA A 145 -8.92 5.22 -11.35
C ALA A 145 -9.13 5.63 -12.82
N LYS A 146 -10.37 5.99 -13.19
CA LYS A 146 -10.67 6.51 -14.54
C LYS A 146 -9.91 7.79 -14.87
N LYS A 147 -9.73 8.71 -13.93
CA LYS A 147 -8.93 9.95 -14.13
C LYS A 147 -7.46 9.65 -14.39
N LEU A 148 -6.94 8.54 -13.86
CA LEU A 148 -5.54 8.15 -13.98
C LEU A 148 -5.26 7.24 -15.19
N SER A 149 -6.27 6.77 -15.90
CA SER A 149 -6.16 5.70 -16.91
C SER A 149 -5.16 5.97 -18.06
N ASN A 150 -4.85 7.24 -18.32
CA ASN A 150 -3.95 7.65 -19.41
C ASN A 150 -2.52 7.97 -18.94
N ILE A 151 -2.20 7.75 -17.66
CA ILE A 151 -0.89 8.07 -17.08
C ILE A 151 -0.44 6.88 -16.23
N PRO A 152 0.79 6.39 -16.39
CA PRO A 152 1.36 5.41 -15.48
C PRO A 152 1.24 5.86 -14.01
N TYR A 153 0.74 4.99 -13.15
CA TYR A 153 0.57 5.31 -11.74
C TYR A 153 0.85 4.11 -10.82
N ALA A 154 1.19 4.42 -9.58
CA ALA A 154 1.24 3.51 -8.46
C ALA A 154 0.27 4.02 -7.38
N TRP A 155 -0.72 3.21 -7.06
CA TRP A 155 -1.62 3.46 -5.94
C TRP A 155 -1.11 2.74 -4.70
N ILE A 156 -0.61 3.49 -3.75
CA ILE A 156 -0.03 3.00 -2.50
C ILE A 156 -1.13 3.02 -1.44
N GLY A 157 -1.52 1.84 -0.97
CA GLY A 157 -2.49 1.72 0.12
C GLY A 157 -1.95 2.28 1.44
N PRO A 158 -2.83 2.61 2.40
CA PRO A 158 -2.44 3.25 3.65
C PRO A 158 -1.48 2.40 4.48
N ALA A 159 -0.61 3.05 5.25
CA ALA A 159 0.19 2.44 6.28
C ALA A 159 -0.70 2.14 7.50
N ASN A 160 -1.43 1.03 7.46
CA ASN A 160 -2.39 0.66 8.49
C ASN A 160 -1.76 0.66 9.89
N TRP A 161 -2.34 1.41 10.82
CA TRP A 161 -2.00 1.36 12.26
C TRP A 161 -2.98 0.48 13.04
N VAL A 162 -4.09 0.11 12.42
CA VAL A 162 -5.11 -0.84 12.88
C VAL A 162 -5.64 -1.64 11.68
N GLU A 163 -6.36 -2.73 11.95
CA GLU A 163 -7.03 -3.47 10.89
C GLU A 163 -8.12 -2.61 10.23
N ASP A 164 -8.18 -2.63 8.90
CA ASP A 164 -9.19 -1.87 8.15
C ASP A 164 -10.48 -2.68 7.91
N TYR A 165 -11.60 -2.01 7.79
CA TYR A 165 -12.91 -2.63 7.55
C TYR A 165 -13.12 -3.01 6.08
N GLY A 166 -12.08 -3.01 5.26
CA GLY A 166 -12.12 -3.45 3.86
C GLY A 166 -11.75 -2.38 2.85
N ILE A 167 -11.25 -1.21 3.29
CA ILE A 167 -10.88 -0.12 2.38
C ILE A 167 -9.72 -0.51 1.45
N ASN A 168 -8.73 -1.25 1.93
CA ASN A 168 -7.65 -1.77 1.10
C ASN A 168 -8.17 -2.66 -0.03
N ARG A 169 -9.20 -3.50 0.23
CA ARG A 169 -9.85 -4.33 -0.78
C ARG A 169 -10.59 -3.48 -1.82
N VAL A 170 -11.25 -2.42 -1.37
CA VAL A 170 -11.94 -1.46 -2.25
C VAL A 170 -10.93 -0.82 -3.20
N PHE A 171 -9.82 -0.29 -2.70
CA PHE A 171 -8.81 0.37 -3.52
C PHE A 171 -8.14 -0.60 -4.49
N ASN A 172 -7.68 -1.75 -4.01
CA ASN A 172 -7.06 -2.78 -4.85
C ASN A 172 -7.98 -3.22 -6.00
N SER A 173 -9.28 -3.40 -5.73
CA SER A 173 -10.25 -3.80 -6.75
C SER A 173 -10.71 -2.65 -7.67
N SER A 174 -10.35 -1.40 -7.38
CA SER A 174 -10.62 -0.23 -8.21
C SER A 174 -9.43 0.17 -9.07
N ALA A 175 -8.23 -0.07 -8.58
CA ALA A 175 -6.99 0.15 -9.30
C ALA A 175 -6.85 -0.86 -10.46
N ASP A 176 -6.13 -0.49 -11.49
CA ASP A 176 -5.74 -1.43 -12.55
C ASP A 176 -4.89 -2.56 -11.95
N SER A 177 -5.01 -3.76 -12.53
CA SER A 177 -4.20 -4.90 -12.08
C SER A 177 -2.71 -4.56 -12.08
N GLY A 178 -2.03 -4.83 -10.97
CA GLY A 178 -0.60 -4.58 -10.79
C GLY A 178 -0.22 -3.11 -10.54
N THR A 179 -1.19 -2.20 -10.30
CA THR A 179 -0.91 -0.80 -9.94
C THR A 179 -1.11 -0.50 -8.46
N PHE A 180 -1.63 -1.44 -7.67
CA PHE A 180 -1.88 -1.25 -6.24
C PHE A 180 -0.79 -1.91 -5.39
N PHE A 181 -0.18 -1.15 -4.49
CA PHE A 181 0.77 -1.62 -3.48
C PHE A 181 0.09 -1.75 -2.12
N LEU A 182 0.00 -2.97 -1.59
CA LEU A 182 -0.63 -3.24 -0.30
C LEU A 182 0.34 -3.00 0.85
N THR A 183 0.29 -1.84 1.47
CA THR A 183 1.18 -1.43 2.57
C THR A 183 0.88 -2.15 3.89
N LYS A 184 -0.37 -2.52 4.16
CA LYS A 184 -0.80 -3.04 5.47
C LYS A 184 -0.01 -4.26 5.97
N ASN A 185 0.67 -4.97 5.09
CA ASN A 185 1.50 -6.13 5.44
C ASN A 185 2.90 -5.74 5.94
N LEU A 186 3.25 -4.45 5.91
CA LEU A 186 4.55 -3.96 6.36
C LEU A 186 4.52 -3.61 7.86
N THR A 187 5.58 -3.97 8.57
CA THR A 187 5.83 -3.47 9.92
C THR A 187 6.60 -2.16 9.84
N LEU A 188 5.93 -1.05 10.16
CA LEU A 188 6.49 0.29 10.11
C LEU A 188 6.59 0.89 11.51
N THR A 189 7.71 1.55 11.80
CA THR A 189 7.85 2.36 13.02
C THR A 189 6.95 3.58 12.94
N ARG A 190 6.38 4.01 14.10
CA ARG A 190 5.37 5.06 14.17
C ARG A 190 5.89 6.32 14.85
N ALA A 191 5.34 7.45 14.42
CA ALA A 191 5.51 8.73 15.10
C ALA A 191 4.79 8.76 16.47
N GLY A 192 4.95 9.84 17.23
CA GLY A 192 4.37 9.97 18.56
C GLY A 192 2.84 9.91 18.63
N ASP A 193 2.14 10.06 17.49
CA ASP A 193 0.69 9.91 17.39
C ASP A 193 0.23 8.44 17.27
N GLY A 194 1.18 7.51 17.14
CA GLY A 194 0.93 6.08 16.97
C GLY A 194 0.28 5.69 15.64
N ARG A 195 -0.01 6.64 14.75
CA ARG A 195 -0.76 6.45 13.50
C ARG A 195 0.11 6.59 12.27
N HIS A 196 0.77 7.74 12.13
CA HIS A 196 1.67 7.97 10.99
C HIS A 196 2.99 7.23 11.17
N PRO A 197 3.62 6.74 10.10
CA PRO A 197 5.01 6.31 10.18
C PRO A 197 5.92 7.46 10.67
N ASP A 198 6.95 7.14 11.44
CA ASP A 198 8.06 8.06 11.68
C ASP A 198 8.99 8.09 10.45
N MET A 199 10.06 8.90 10.49
CA MET A 199 10.98 9.00 9.37
C MET A 199 11.67 7.68 9.02
N LYS A 200 11.91 6.79 10.00
CA LYS A 200 12.44 5.44 9.77
C LYS A 200 11.39 4.58 9.09
N GLY A 201 10.14 4.62 9.55
CA GLY A 201 9.00 3.93 8.93
C GLY A 201 8.77 4.37 7.48
N TYR A 202 8.81 5.68 7.20
CA TYR A 202 8.70 6.19 5.82
C TYR A 202 9.83 5.71 4.91
N ARG A 203 11.05 5.54 5.41
CA ARG A 203 12.18 4.99 4.63
C ARG A 203 11.94 3.52 4.32
N ILE A 204 11.56 2.71 5.31
CA ILE A 204 11.22 1.29 5.12
C ILE A 204 10.09 1.15 4.10
N TRP A 205 9.07 1.98 4.21
CA TRP A 205 7.93 1.99 3.30
C TRP A 205 8.37 2.30 1.86
N MET A 206 9.16 3.36 1.67
CA MET A 206 9.65 3.73 0.35
C MET A 206 10.59 2.68 -0.25
N ASP A 207 11.44 2.04 0.56
CA ASP A 207 12.33 0.96 0.12
C ASP A 207 11.50 -0.24 -0.40
N SER A 208 10.40 -0.58 0.28
CA SER A 208 9.47 -1.63 -0.13
C SER A 208 8.72 -1.27 -1.41
N ILE A 209 8.23 -0.02 -1.53
CA ILE A 209 7.60 0.51 -2.74
C ILE A 209 8.57 0.47 -3.91
N ALA A 210 9.82 0.91 -3.70
CA ALA A 210 10.85 0.94 -4.74
C ALA A 210 11.19 -0.47 -5.25
N ASN A 211 11.28 -1.45 -4.37
CA ASN A 211 11.46 -2.84 -4.76
C ASN A 211 10.28 -3.34 -5.60
N TRP A 212 9.05 -3.10 -5.17
CA TRP A 212 7.85 -3.50 -5.90
C TRP A 212 7.77 -2.82 -7.28
N LEU A 213 8.10 -1.54 -7.39
CA LEU A 213 8.13 -0.81 -8.66
C LEU A 213 9.12 -1.40 -9.67
N GLN A 214 10.22 -1.95 -9.20
CA GLN A 214 11.23 -2.57 -10.07
C GLN A 214 10.85 -4.00 -10.49
N THR A 215 10.14 -4.74 -9.64
CA THR A 215 9.94 -6.19 -9.81
C THR A 215 8.53 -6.57 -10.27
N SER A 216 7.49 -6.01 -9.64
CA SER A 216 6.13 -6.56 -9.70
C SER A 216 5.06 -5.58 -10.16
N ALA A 217 5.33 -4.26 -10.17
CA ALA A 217 4.35 -3.28 -10.61
C ALA A 217 4.03 -3.40 -12.10
N LYS A 218 2.79 -3.06 -12.49
CA LYS A 218 2.37 -2.97 -13.90
C LYS A 218 3.26 -1.98 -14.67
N TYR A 219 3.45 -0.80 -14.12
CA TYR A 219 4.29 0.24 -14.69
C TYR A 219 5.62 0.28 -13.94
N LYS A 220 6.56 -0.55 -14.39
CA LYS A 220 7.89 -0.66 -13.80
C LYS A 220 8.66 0.65 -13.96
N MET A 221 9.50 0.95 -12.98
CA MET A 221 10.33 2.14 -12.95
C MET A 221 11.67 1.84 -12.26
N ALA A 222 12.76 2.40 -12.77
CA ALA A 222 14.05 2.32 -12.11
C ALA A 222 14.02 3.06 -10.77
N MET A 223 14.21 2.35 -9.67
CA MET A 223 14.17 2.89 -8.30
C MET A 223 15.32 2.29 -7.47
N LYS A 224 16.56 2.39 -7.98
CA LYS A 224 17.75 1.95 -7.24
C LYS A 224 17.86 2.72 -5.92
N PRO A 225 18.22 2.05 -4.82
CA PRO A 225 18.37 2.69 -3.52
C PRO A 225 19.34 3.87 -3.57
N PRO A 226 19.02 5.00 -2.92
CA PRO A 226 19.88 6.16 -2.89
C PRO A 226 21.11 5.91 -2.02
N ARG A 227 22.32 6.21 -2.53
CA ARG A 227 23.57 6.15 -1.74
C ARG A 227 23.58 7.19 -0.61
N LYS A 228 22.91 8.32 -0.78
CA LYS A 228 22.77 9.41 0.20
C LYS A 228 21.30 9.72 0.41
N ARG A 229 20.87 9.73 1.66
CA ARG A 229 19.52 10.05 2.09
C ARG A 229 19.45 11.43 2.76
N GLY A 230 18.24 11.99 2.87
CA GLY A 230 18.03 13.30 3.49
C GLY A 230 18.49 14.46 2.61
N ARG A 231 18.37 14.32 1.30
CA ARG A 231 18.67 15.40 0.36
C ARG A 231 17.65 16.53 0.47
N PRO A 232 18.06 17.80 0.25
CA PRO A 232 17.13 18.93 0.28
C PRO A 232 15.95 18.72 -0.66
N PHE A 233 14.74 18.93 -0.14
CA PHE A 233 13.52 18.93 -0.93
C PHE A 233 13.34 20.27 -1.63
N ARG A 234 13.29 20.27 -2.96
CA ARG A 234 13.21 21.49 -3.78
C ARG A 234 12.00 21.54 -4.71
N SER A 235 11.11 20.54 -4.62
CA SER A 235 9.91 20.46 -5.45
C SER A 235 8.81 21.36 -4.89
N SER A 236 7.84 21.71 -5.71
CA SER A 236 6.65 22.42 -5.25
C SER A 236 5.87 21.58 -4.24
N ILE A 237 5.27 22.26 -3.26
CA ILE A 237 4.37 21.62 -2.28
C ILE A 237 3.02 22.33 -2.35
N ILE A 238 1.95 21.57 -2.39
CA ILE A 238 0.58 22.03 -2.19
C ILE A 238 0.01 21.32 -0.98
N VAL A 239 -0.51 22.07 -0.01
CA VAL A 239 -1.18 21.54 1.15
C VAL A 239 -2.63 22.02 1.14
N LEU A 240 -3.57 21.07 1.11
CA LEU A 240 -5.00 21.32 1.21
C LEU A 240 -5.53 20.68 2.50
N ASN A 241 -6.61 21.24 3.05
CA ASN A 241 -7.30 20.68 4.20
C ASN A 241 -8.73 20.34 3.81
N ALA A 242 -9.12 19.07 3.92
CA ALA A 242 -10.44 18.59 3.52
C ALA A 242 -11.59 19.18 4.33
N ALA A 243 -11.33 19.62 5.58
CA ALA A 243 -12.35 20.30 6.39
C ALA A 243 -12.68 21.71 5.87
N LYS A 244 -11.72 22.37 5.20
CA LYS A 244 -11.89 23.71 4.61
C LYS A 244 -12.09 23.68 3.10
N TYR A 245 -11.58 22.65 2.44
CA TYR A 245 -11.61 22.51 1.00
C TYR A 245 -11.95 21.06 0.62
N ARG A 246 -13.18 20.82 0.22
CA ARG A 246 -13.62 19.47 -0.22
C ARG A 246 -13.16 19.14 -1.63
N GLY A 247 -13.10 20.11 -2.50
CA GLY A 247 -12.74 19.96 -3.92
C GLY A 247 -13.94 19.64 -4.83
N TYR A 248 -15.12 19.42 -4.26
CA TYR A 248 -16.35 19.10 -4.99
C TYR A 248 -17.55 19.72 -4.28
#